data_2e5d5337e2b02d607b57e34614011c78
#
_entry.id   2e5d5337e2b02d607b57e34614011c78
#
_cell.length_a   1.000
_cell.length_b   1.000
_cell.length_c   1.000
_cell.angle_alpha   90.00
_cell.angle_beta   90.00
_cell.angle_gamma   90.00
#
_symmetry.space_group_name_H-M   'P 1'
#
loop_
_entity.id
_entity.type
_entity.pdbx_description
1 polymer ?
#
loop_
_entity_poly.entity_id
_entity_poly.type
_entity_poly.pdbx_seq_one_letter_code
_entity_poly.pdbx_strand_id
1 'polypeptide(L)'
;MTTAHTTAVTAAMIKPDELRQRREYSPVDWHFAAMIVRHCARRDAPPDELQLLEIAAATAISCVRRSHSCLNLQQWCGQCQSASPLPDAKSWRTVLSHFPTAVCTEDNPASPPSAPMTLCGDLLYLSRFRQCERRIAARLRDFLEDAPTAGTPTPAELDAIRRICRHFANADPAQNRQMQAVAKSLSSRLLALTGGPGTGKTTVMTVIMALQLAAHPEMRIALAAPTGKAAGRMKEAIANELRHSLTGLEENAMRRLEALAPQTLHRLLEINPDTGVAGRNRERPLTAELVVVDECSMTSLQLFSQLMEALPANARLILIGDKNQLASVESGVVFGEICNFLSRHSPMQLCTLVENHRSGGNRNLCDFAQALVGGHGTPDFRLLANGLNQQNGVFRHLPLDGSGLTGALRKTLEACRIPIDAWRQCGSPGQAFEFCDNFKILCAIRAGKFGVVNLNLQMCDCLGMRPEEYPDGMPVMILENDA
;
A
#
# COMPACT_ATOMS: atom_id res chain seq x y z
N MET A 1 -14.30 -29.47 38.92
CA MET A 1 -12.95 -28.86 39.04
C MET A 1 -12.69 -27.77 38.02
N THR A 2 -13.65 -27.37 37.19
CA THR A 2 -13.48 -26.40 36.10
C THR A 2 -13.82 -24.96 36.51
N THR A 3 -14.51 -24.74 37.61
CA THR A 3 -14.95 -23.40 38.09
C THR A 3 -13.91 -22.66 38.92
N ALA A 4 -12.95 -23.37 39.53
CA ALA A 4 -11.94 -22.75 40.40
C ALA A 4 -10.77 -22.07 39.63
N HIS A 5 -10.52 -22.47 38.36
CA HIS A 5 -9.44 -21.85 37.55
C HIS A 5 -9.86 -20.54 36.92
N THR A 6 -11.16 -20.35 36.63
CA THR A 6 -11.68 -19.12 36.03
C THR A 6 -11.69 -17.94 37.01
N THR A 7 -11.95 -18.22 38.30
CA THR A 7 -12.05 -17.20 39.35
C THR A 7 -10.70 -16.60 39.78
N ALA A 8 -9.60 -17.35 39.60
CA ALA A 8 -8.26 -16.86 39.99
C ALA A 8 -7.61 -15.89 38.98
N VAL A 9 -8.10 -15.90 37.72
CA VAL A 9 -7.57 -15.03 36.68
C VAL A 9 -8.12 -13.59 36.74
N THR A 10 -9.25 -13.40 37.42
CA THR A 10 -10.05 -12.16 37.34
C THR A 10 -9.69 -11.08 38.38
N ALA A 11 -8.94 -11.41 39.42
CA ALA A 11 -8.71 -10.47 40.55
C ALA A 11 -7.74 -9.31 40.27
N ALA A 12 -7.01 -9.28 39.17
CA ALA A 12 -5.99 -8.26 38.85
C ALA A 12 -6.00 -7.78 37.38
N MET A 13 -7.16 -7.83 36.71
CA MET A 13 -7.23 -7.54 35.28
C MET A 13 -7.40 -6.04 35.00
N ILE A 14 -6.83 -5.60 33.88
CA ILE A 14 -7.00 -4.25 33.36
C ILE A 14 -8.49 -3.96 33.14
N LYS A 15 -8.95 -2.77 33.59
CA LYS A 15 -10.33 -2.34 33.42
C LYS A 15 -10.50 -1.58 32.10
N PRO A 16 -11.67 -1.64 31.44
CA PRO A 16 -11.95 -0.84 30.24
C PRO A 16 -11.63 0.64 30.42
N ASP A 17 -11.90 1.23 31.58
CA ASP A 17 -11.67 2.65 31.86
C ASP A 17 -10.18 3.02 31.84
N GLU A 18 -9.28 2.15 32.22
CA GLU A 18 -7.83 2.35 32.12
C GLU A 18 -7.37 2.40 30.66
N LEU A 19 -7.97 1.58 29.80
CA LEU A 19 -7.69 1.55 28.37
C LEU A 19 -8.30 2.75 27.63
N ARG A 20 -9.46 3.22 28.05
CA ARG A 20 -10.14 4.40 27.44
C ARG A 20 -9.28 5.66 27.50
N GLN A 21 -8.41 5.80 28.48
CA GLN A 21 -7.51 6.95 28.65
C GLN A 21 -6.28 6.89 27.75
N ARG A 22 -6.00 5.75 27.12
CA ARG A 22 -4.84 5.60 26.25
C ARG A 22 -5.08 6.21 24.88
N ARG A 23 -4.07 6.89 24.32
CA ARG A 23 -4.13 7.52 22.98
C ARG A 23 -4.40 6.57 21.83
N GLU A 24 -4.23 5.28 22.05
CA GLU A 24 -4.45 4.22 21.05
C GLU A 24 -5.93 4.00 20.75
N TYR A 25 -6.81 4.34 21.69
CA TYR A 25 -8.26 4.15 21.58
C TYR A 25 -8.98 5.48 21.28
N SER A 26 -10.09 5.36 20.56
CA SER A 26 -11.01 6.46 20.29
C SER A 26 -12.42 6.11 20.81
N PRO A 27 -13.31 7.09 20.98
CA PRO A 27 -14.70 6.81 21.37
C PRO A 27 -15.40 5.80 20.45
N VAL A 28 -15.10 5.81 19.16
CA VAL A 28 -15.70 4.87 18.18
C VAL A 28 -15.36 3.41 18.51
N ASP A 29 -14.15 3.14 19.01
CA ASP A 29 -13.72 1.79 19.35
C ASP A 29 -14.58 1.22 20.48
N TRP A 30 -14.89 2.03 21.47
CA TRP A 30 -15.72 1.66 22.61
C TRP A 30 -17.20 1.60 22.28
N HIS A 31 -17.69 2.43 21.37
CA HIS A 31 -19.06 2.32 20.85
C HIS A 31 -19.26 1.00 20.10
N PHE A 32 -18.31 0.63 19.27
CA PHE A 32 -18.32 -0.70 18.60
C PHE A 32 -18.32 -1.84 19.63
N ALA A 33 -17.43 -1.79 20.61
CA ALA A 33 -17.34 -2.82 21.65
C ALA A 33 -18.65 -2.93 22.45
N ALA A 34 -19.25 -1.82 22.87
CA ALA A 34 -20.54 -1.79 23.56
C ALA A 34 -21.67 -2.36 22.70
N MET A 35 -21.65 -2.12 21.38
CA MET A 35 -22.60 -2.72 20.45
C MET A 35 -22.45 -4.24 20.40
N ILE A 36 -21.21 -4.76 20.33
CA ILE A 36 -20.93 -6.20 20.34
C ILE A 36 -21.46 -6.83 21.63
N VAL A 37 -21.15 -6.25 22.79
CA VAL A 37 -21.63 -6.78 24.09
C VAL A 37 -23.15 -6.77 24.15
N ARG A 38 -23.78 -5.68 23.73
CA ARG A 38 -25.26 -5.53 23.80
C ARG A 38 -26.00 -6.50 22.91
N HIS A 39 -25.51 -6.74 21.69
CA HIS A 39 -26.26 -7.50 20.68
C HIS A 39 -25.80 -8.94 20.51
N CYS A 40 -24.56 -9.25 20.93
CA CYS A 40 -23.96 -10.55 20.67
C CYS A 40 -23.59 -11.33 21.97
N ALA A 41 -23.61 -10.69 23.14
CA ALA A 41 -23.31 -11.39 24.39
C ALA A 41 -24.53 -12.19 24.88
N ARG A 42 -24.26 -13.32 25.57
CA ARG A 42 -25.29 -14.05 26.26
C ARG A 42 -25.79 -13.25 27.47
N ARG A 43 -27.08 -13.28 27.73
CA ARG A 43 -27.70 -12.56 28.87
C ARG A 43 -27.23 -13.02 30.25
N ASP A 44 -26.78 -14.25 30.35
CA ASP A 44 -26.31 -14.94 31.56
C ASP A 44 -24.79 -15.00 31.67
N ALA A 45 -24.06 -14.28 30.80
CA ALA A 45 -22.59 -14.30 30.81
C ALA A 45 -22.02 -13.60 32.06
N PRO A 46 -20.96 -14.15 32.67
CA PRO A 46 -20.28 -13.50 33.78
C PRO A 46 -19.81 -12.10 33.46
N PRO A 47 -19.94 -11.12 34.39
CA PRO A 47 -19.51 -9.75 34.17
C PRO A 47 -18.05 -9.62 33.70
N ASP A 48 -17.16 -10.47 34.24
CA ASP A 48 -15.73 -10.46 33.87
C ASP A 48 -15.49 -10.94 32.44
N GLU A 49 -16.24 -11.92 31.96
CA GLU A 49 -16.17 -12.38 30.56
C GLU A 49 -16.73 -11.32 29.60
N LEU A 50 -17.81 -10.61 29.99
CA LEU A 50 -18.35 -9.50 29.21
C LEU A 50 -17.36 -8.36 29.09
N GLN A 51 -16.63 -8.05 30.16
CA GLN A 51 -15.58 -7.06 30.18
C GLN A 51 -14.44 -7.42 29.24
N LEU A 52 -14.03 -8.69 29.22
CA LEU A 52 -13.02 -9.20 28.30
C LEU A 52 -13.48 -9.13 26.84
N LEU A 53 -14.72 -9.47 26.54
CA LEU A 53 -15.28 -9.34 25.20
C LEU A 53 -15.29 -7.88 24.75
N GLU A 54 -15.66 -6.93 25.64
CA GLU A 54 -15.63 -5.48 25.37
C GLU A 54 -14.21 -5.03 25.03
N ILE A 55 -13.23 -5.39 25.84
CA ILE A 55 -11.83 -5.02 25.63
C ILE A 55 -11.30 -5.60 24.30
N ALA A 56 -11.57 -6.88 24.01
CA ALA A 56 -11.14 -7.52 22.78
C ALA A 56 -11.74 -6.84 21.54
N ALA A 57 -13.03 -6.52 21.55
CA ALA A 57 -13.72 -5.85 20.48
C ALA A 57 -13.18 -4.41 20.25
N ALA A 58 -13.01 -3.64 21.35
CA ALA A 58 -12.41 -2.30 21.27
C ALA A 58 -10.99 -2.33 20.72
N THR A 59 -10.18 -3.30 21.13
CA THR A 59 -8.81 -3.45 20.67
C THR A 59 -8.73 -3.90 19.22
N ALA A 60 -9.60 -4.82 18.80
CA ALA A 60 -9.64 -5.29 17.42
C ALA A 60 -9.96 -4.14 16.45
N ILE A 61 -10.98 -3.30 16.75
CA ILE A 61 -11.31 -2.16 15.89
C ILE A 61 -10.24 -1.07 15.96
N SER A 62 -9.59 -0.86 17.12
CA SER A 62 -8.46 0.06 17.25
C SER A 62 -7.27 -0.38 16.38
N CYS A 63 -6.96 -1.68 16.31
CA CYS A 63 -5.96 -2.22 15.40
C CYS A 63 -6.30 -1.91 13.93
N VAL A 64 -7.56 -2.11 13.55
CA VAL A 64 -8.02 -1.79 12.18
C VAL A 64 -7.86 -0.31 11.86
N ARG A 65 -8.21 0.59 12.77
CA ARG A 65 -7.99 2.05 12.61
C ARG A 65 -6.53 2.42 12.46
N ARG A 66 -5.62 1.62 12.97
CA ARG A 66 -4.16 1.76 12.85
C ARG A 66 -3.59 0.96 11.67
N SER A 67 -4.43 0.64 10.69
CA SER A 67 -4.08 -0.06 9.44
C SER A 67 -3.63 -1.51 9.59
N HIS A 68 -3.92 -2.17 10.73
CA HIS A 68 -3.74 -3.61 10.88
C HIS A 68 -4.98 -4.36 10.40
N SER A 69 -4.83 -5.56 9.86
CA SER A 69 -5.97 -6.41 9.47
C SER A 69 -6.57 -7.18 10.65
N CYS A 70 -5.79 -7.41 11.70
CA CYS A 70 -6.18 -8.18 12.89
C CYS A 70 -5.45 -7.74 14.16
N LEU A 71 -5.93 -8.22 15.30
CA LEU A 71 -5.27 -8.18 16.60
C LEU A 71 -4.52 -9.48 16.84
N ASN A 72 -3.20 -9.41 17.04
CA ASN A 72 -2.41 -10.55 17.50
C ASN A 72 -2.42 -10.61 19.03
N LEU A 73 -3.12 -11.58 19.60
CA LEU A 73 -3.31 -11.73 21.03
C LEU A 73 -1.98 -11.96 21.76
N GLN A 74 -1.04 -12.73 21.20
CA GLN A 74 0.26 -12.98 21.83
C GLN A 74 1.09 -11.71 21.93
N GLN A 75 1.19 -10.95 20.84
CA GLN A 75 1.94 -9.70 20.83
C GLN A 75 1.33 -8.66 21.74
N TRP A 76 -0.01 -8.61 21.79
CA TRP A 76 -0.71 -7.63 22.62
C TRP A 76 -0.56 -7.91 24.10
N CYS A 77 -0.71 -9.18 24.53
CA CYS A 77 -0.47 -9.60 25.92
C CYS A 77 0.95 -9.29 26.38
N GLY A 78 1.95 -9.47 25.51
CA GLY A 78 3.37 -9.18 25.82
C GLY A 78 3.74 -7.68 25.87
N GLN A 79 2.94 -6.81 25.24
CA GLN A 79 3.23 -5.38 25.17
C GLN A 79 2.61 -4.54 26.30
N CYS A 80 1.73 -5.11 27.09
CA CYS A 80 1.00 -4.37 28.12
C CYS A 80 1.83 -4.20 29.39
N GLN A 81 2.54 -3.06 29.53
CA GLN A 81 3.31 -2.64 30.72
C GLN A 81 2.42 -1.94 31.76
N SER A 82 1.17 -2.36 31.95
CA SER A 82 0.28 -1.77 32.95
C SER A 82 0.40 -2.46 34.30
N ALA A 83 0.05 -1.74 35.37
CA ALA A 83 -0.02 -2.29 36.72
C ALA A 83 -0.99 -3.49 36.84
N SER A 84 -1.94 -3.58 35.91
CA SER A 84 -2.91 -4.69 35.79
C SER A 84 -2.59 -5.51 34.54
N PRO A 85 -2.19 -6.80 34.66
CA PRO A 85 -1.83 -7.62 33.53
C PRO A 85 -3.04 -7.96 32.67
N LEU A 86 -2.82 -8.07 31.35
CA LEU A 86 -3.77 -8.70 30.43
C LEU A 86 -3.70 -10.22 30.58
N PRO A 87 -4.81 -10.94 30.37
CA PRO A 87 -4.78 -12.38 30.27
C PRO A 87 -3.81 -12.88 29.20
N ASP A 88 -3.29 -14.08 29.35
CA ASP A 88 -2.51 -14.71 28.30
C ASP A 88 -3.40 -15.06 27.07
N ALA A 89 -2.76 -15.32 25.93
CA ALA A 89 -3.46 -15.60 24.68
C ALA A 89 -4.39 -16.83 24.78
N LYS A 90 -4.05 -17.82 25.60
CA LYS A 90 -4.89 -19.02 25.82
C LYS A 90 -6.16 -18.67 26.56
N SER A 91 -6.06 -17.87 27.62
CA SER A 91 -7.21 -17.38 28.40
C SER A 91 -8.14 -16.55 27.53
N TRP A 92 -7.59 -15.65 26.68
CA TRP A 92 -8.36 -14.90 25.71
C TRP A 92 -9.14 -15.78 24.75
N ARG A 93 -8.50 -16.79 24.14
CA ARG A 93 -9.17 -17.72 23.23
C ARG A 93 -10.32 -18.46 23.93
N THR A 94 -10.11 -18.92 25.16
CA THR A 94 -11.11 -19.61 25.94
C THR A 94 -12.33 -18.72 26.17
N VAL A 95 -12.13 -17.50 26.67
CA VAL A 95 -13.23 -16.56 26.93
C VAL A 95 -13.97 -16.19 25.66
N LEU A 96 -13.24 -15.83 24.58
CA LEU A 96 -13.85 -15.47 23.31
C LEU A 96 -14.67 -16.62 22.70
N SER A 97 -14.29 -17.87 22.91
CA SER A 97 -15.05 -19.03 22.43
C SER A 97 -16.39 -19.23 23.15
N HIS A 98 -16.61 -18.61 24.32
CA HIS A 98 -17.89 -18.62 25.03
C HIS A 98 -18.96 -17.72 24.38
N PHE A 99 -18.57 -16.88 23.40
CA PHE A 99 -19.45 -15.94 22.71
C PHE A 99 -19.56 -16.23 21.20
N PRO A 100 -20.14 -17.37 20.79
CA PRO A 100 -20.15 -17.79 19.38
C PRO A 100 -20.93 -16.83 18.45
N THR A 101 -21.87 -16.06 18.99
CA THR A 101 -22.60 -15.03 18.26
C THR A 101 -21.77 -13.77 18.00
N ALA A 102 -20.76 -13.51 18.84
CA ALA A 102 -19.82 -12.39 18.70
C ALA A 102 -18.56 -12.78 17.93
N VAL A 103 -18.05 -13.98 18.19
CA VAL A 103 -16.76 -14.47 17.69
C VAL A 103 -16.92 -15.87 17.09
N CYS A 104 -16.77 -15.96 15.77
CA CYS A 104 -16.64 -17.22 15.07
C CYS A 104 -15.21 -17.75 15.25
N THR A 105 -15.05 -19.01 15.62
CA THR A 105 -13.74 -19.67 15.65
C THR A 105 -13.62 -20.55 14.40
N GLU A 106 -12.54 -20.41 13.64
CA GLU A 106 -12.35 -21.18 12.39
C GLU A 106 -12.30 -22.69 12.63
N ASP A 107 -11.86 -23.10 13.83
CA ASP A 107 -11.78 -24.52 14.21
C ASP A 107 -13.13 -25.10 14.66
N ASN A 108 -14.18 -24.27 14.78
CA ASN A 108 -15.51 -24.72 15.23
C ASN A 108 -16.56 -24.55 14.12
N PRO A 109 -16.96 -25.63 13.43
CA PRO A 109 -17.95 -25.57 12.37
C PRO A 109 -19.37 -25.18 12.84
N ALA A 110 -19.62 -25.19 14.14
CA ALA A 110 -20.90 -24.76 14.73
C ALA A 110 -20.99 -23.24 14.94
N SER A 111 -19.91 -22.49 14.72
CA SER A 111 -19.94 -21.04 14.84
C SER A 111 -20.69 -20.41 13.67
N PRO A 112 -21.62 -19.45 13.91
CA PRO A 112 -22.37 -18.81 12.86
C PRO A 112 -21.43 -17.99 11.96
N PRO A 113 -21.52 -18.13 10.62
CA PRO A 113 -20.68 -17.37 9.69
C PRO A 113 -20.96 -15.86 9.70
N SER A 114 -22.03 -15.44 10.38
CA SER A 114 -22.46 -14.04 10.53
C SER A 114 -21.88 -13.33 11.74
N ALA A 115 -21.05 -14.00 12.56
CA ALA A 115 -20.41 -13.35 13.71
C ALA A 115 -19.54 -12.16 13.27
N PRO A 116 -19.61 -11.01 13.96
CA PRO A 116 -18.88 -9.80 13.59
C PRO A 116 -17.36 -9.94 13.71
N MET A 117 -16.87 -10.86 14.52
CA MET A 117 -15.44 -11.14 14.70
C MET A 117 -15.13 -12.60 14.39
N THR A 118 -13.90 -12.88 13.96
CA THR A 118 -13.38 -14.21 13.67
C THR A 118 -12.05 -14.42 14.38
N LEU A 119 -11.94 -15.50 15.14
CA LEU A 119 -10.73 -15.94 15.80
C LEU A 119 -10.08 -17.07 14.98
N CYS A 120 -8.84 -16.85 14.55
CA CYS A 120 -8.01 -17.80 13.81
C CYS A 120 -6.70 -18.01 14.57
N GLY A 121 -6.56 -19.11 15.30
CA GLY A 121 -5.44 -19.27 16.23
C GLY A 121 -5.39 -18.14 17.27
N ASP A 122 -4.29 -17.38 17.28
CA ASP A 122 -4.11 -16.22 18.17
C ASP A 122 -4.44 -14.87 17.49
N LEU A 123 -5.04 -14.90 16.30
CA LEU A 123 -5.41 -13.71 15.54
C LEU A 123 -6.90 -13.45 15.61
N LEU A 124 -7.29 -12.31 16.17
CA LEU A 124 -8.68 -11.86 16.22
C LEU A 124 -8.93 -10.80 15.14
N TYR A 125 -9.81 -11.11 14.22
CA TYR A 125 -10.21 -10.27 13.10
C TYR A 125 -11.60 -9.67 13.30
N LEU A 126 -11.87 -8.53 12.67
CA LEU A 126 -13.22 -8.27 12.22
C LEU A 126 -13.51 -9.22 11.05
N SER A 127 -14.63 -9.93 11.06
CA SER A 127 -14.91 -11.03 10.12
C SER A 127 -14.82 -10.62 8.64
N ARG A 128 -15.19 -9.37 8.32
CA ARG A 128 -15.06 -8.83 6.96
C ARG A 128 -13.61 -8.86 6.44
N PHE A 129 -12.62 -8.56 7.29
CA PHE A 129 -11.21 -8.57 6.87
C PHE A 129 -10.68 -10.00 6.72
N ARG A 130 -11.09 -10.91 7.60
CA ARG A 130 -10.75 -12.33 7.46
C ARG A 130 -11.32 -12.92 6.16
N GLN A 131 -12.56 -12.56 5.81
CA GLN A 131 -13.15 -12.96 4.54
C GLN A 131 -12.36 -12.42 3.33
N CYS A 132 -11.92 -11.15 3.38
CA CYS A 132 -11.07 -10.59 2.33
C CYS A 132 -9.76 -11.37 2.16
N GLU A 133 -9.06 -11.68 3.26
CA GLU A 133 -7.83 -12.47 3.22
C GLU A 133 -8.07 -13.87 2.61
N ARG A 134 -9.16 -14.54 3.02
CA ARG A 134 -9.51 -15.86 2.48
C ARG A 134 -9.79 -15.84 0.98
N ARG A 135 -10.50 -14.82 0.49
CA ARG A 135 -10.79 -14.65 -0.94
C ARG A 135 -9.51 -14.41 -1.75
N ILE A 136 -8.63 -13.52 -1.24
CA ILE A 136 -7.32 -13.26 -1.85
C ILE A 136 -6.49 -14.56 -1.88
N ALA A 137 -6.38 -15.26 -0.75
CA ALA A 137 -5.61 -16.48 -0.66
C ALA A 137 -6.13 -17.59 -1.59
N ALA A 138 -7.45 -17.75 -1.69
CA ALA A 138 -8.05 -18.72 -2.62
C ALA A 138 -7.69 -18.38 -4.07
N ARG A 139 -7.82 -17.10 -4.45
CA ARG A 139 -7.52 -16.69 -5.82
C ARG A 139 -6.04 -16.74 -6.16
N LEU A 140 -5.17 -16.43 -5.20
CA LEU A 140 -3.72 -16.62 -5.38
C LEU A 140 -3.37 -18.10 -5.59
N ARG A 141 -4.02 -19.01 -4.86
CA ARG A 141 -3.84 -20.46 -5.07
C ARG A 141 -4.19 -20.86 -6.49
N ASP A 142 -5.34 -20.41 -7.04
CA ASP A 142 -5.74 -20.70 -8.42
C ASP A 142 -4.67 -20.24 -9.44
N PHE A 143 -4.04 -19.08 -9.21
CA PHE A 143 -2.94 -18.60 -10.05
C PHE A 143 -1.68 -19.44 -9.97
N LEU A 144 -1.42 -20.04 -8.81
CA LEU A 144 -0.19 -20.80 -8.55
C LEU A 144 -0.32 -22.28 -8.94
N GLU A 145 -1.52 -22.85 -8.84
CA GLU A 145 -1.80 -24.23 -9.27
C GLU A 145 -1.65 -24.38 -10.80
N ASP A 146 -2.02 -23.37 -11.56
CA ASP A 146 -1.86 -23.32 -13.01
C ASP A 146 -0.48 -22.81 -13.49
N ALA A 147 0.43 -22.52 -12.54
CA ALA A 147 1.74 -21.98 -12.90
C ALA A 147 2.59 -23.08 -13.56
N PRO A 148 3.11 -22.85 -14.77
CA PRO A 148 4.03 -23.79 -15.38
C PRO A 148 5.27 -23.97 -14.49
N THR A 149 5.73 -25.20 -14.37
CA THR A 149 7.00 -25.52 -13.76
C THR A 149 8.10 -24.71 -14.45
N ALA A 150 8.91 -24.03 -13.65
CA ALA A 150 9.93 -23.06 -14.05
C ALA A 150 10.63 -23.41 -15.38
N GLY A 151 10.22 -22.73 -16.45
CA GLY A 151 10.92 -22.77 -17.72
C GLY A 151 11.92 -21.61 -17.78
N THR A 152 13.16 -21.90 -18.13
CA THR A 152 14.08 -20.87 -18.62
C THR A 152 13.45 -20.27 -19.88
N PRO A 153 13.46 -18.93 -20.06
CA PRO A 153 12.93 -18.32 -21.27
C PRO A 153 13.63 -18.91 -22.51
N THR A 154 12.86 -19.20 -23.52
CA THR A 154 13.37 -19.74 -24.78
C THR A 154 14.21 -18.69 -25.52
N PRO A 155 15.17 -19.08 -26.36
CA PRO A 155 15.92 -18.13 -27.19
C PRO A 155 15.00 -17.22 -28.03
N ALA A 156 13.89 -17.76 -28.54
CA ALA A 156 12.92 -17.01 -29.33
C ALA A 156 12.20 -15.92 -28.50
N GLU A 157 11.84 -16.21 -27.24
CA GLU A 157 11.27 -15.22 -26.30
C GLU A 157 12.27 -14.13 -25.98
N LEU A 158 13.53 -14.48 -25.72
CA LEU A 158 14.59 -13.51 -25.46
C LEU A 158 14.83 -12.60 -26.66
N ASP A 159 14.82 -13.15 -27.87
CA ASP A 159 14.98 -12.36 -29.10
C ASP A 159 13.78 -11.46 -29.36
N ALA A 160 12.56 -11.91 -29.03
CA ALA A 160 11.35 -11.05 -29.10
C ALA A 160 11.47 -9.88 -28.11
N ILE A 161 11.93 -10.11 -26.88
CA ILE A 161 12.13 -9.05 -25.87
C ILE A 161 13.18 -8.03 -26.35
N ARG A 162 14.31 -8.50 -26.92
CA ARG A 162 15.37 -7.62 -27.44
C ARG A 162 14.92 -6.79 -28.61
N ARG A 163 14.10 -7.33 -29.50
CA ARG A 163 13.57 -6.61 -30.68
C ARG A 163 12.61 -5.50 -30.27
N ILE A 164 11.79 -5.73 -29.26
CA ILE A 164 10.75 -4.77 -28.85
C ILE A 164 11.31 -3.64 -27.99
N CYS A 165 12.38 -3.85 -27.24
CA CYS A 165 12.91 -2.83 -26.35
C CYS A 165 14.41 -2.57 -26.57
N ARG A 166 14.73 -1.32 -26.92
CA ARG A 166 16.13 -0.86 -27.13
C ARG A 166 17.01 -1.09 -25.92
N HIS A 167 16.48 -0.93 -24.72
CA HIS A 167 17.23 -1.11 -23.47
C HIS A 167 17.68 -2.54 -23.25
N PHE A 168 17.05 -3.50 -23.91
CA PHE A 168 17.36 -4.93 -23.79
C PHE A 168 18.18 -5.48 -24.98
N ALA A 169 18.47 -4.66 -26.00
CA ALA A 169 19.13 -5.13 -27.21
C ALA A 169 20.45 -5.87 -26.95
N ASN A 170 21.25 -5.36 -26.01
CA ASN A 170 22.54 -5.93 -25.62
C ASN A 170 22.54 -6.45 -24.16
N ALA A 171 21.37 -6.59 -23.52
CA ALA A 171 21.29 -7.02 -22.15
C ALA A 171 21.59 -8.52 -21.99
N ASP A 172 22.38 -8.86 -20.97
CA ASP A 172 22.53 -10.24 -20.52
C ASP A 172 21.29 -10.66 -19.72
N PRO A 173 20.51 -11.65 -20.19
CA PRO A 173 19.33 -12.11 -19.48
C PRO A 173 19.61 -12.61 -18.06
N ALA A 174 20.81 -13.14 -17.81
CA ALA A 174 21.18 -13.64 -16.49
C ALA A 174 21.40 -12.52 -15.46
N GLN A 175 21.80 -11.34 -15.91
CA GLN A 175 22.13 -10.20 -15.05
C GLN A 175 21.04 -9.14 -15.04
N ASN A 176 20.26 -8.99 -16.12
CA ASN A 176 19.25 -7.95 -16.24
C ASN A 176 17.91 -8.37 -15.63
N ARG A 177 17.60 -7.85 -14.43
CA ARG A 177 16.37 -8.18 -13.69
C ARG A 177 15.10 -7.70 -14.37
N GLN A 178 15.14 -6.59 -15.13
CA GLN A 178 14.00 -6.12 -15.89
C GLN A 178 13.65 -7.11 -17.01
N MET A 179 14.65 -7.58 -17.75
CA MET A 179 14.47 -8.60 -18.79
C MET A 179 13.95 -9.92 -18.21
N GLN A 180 14.45 -10.33 -17.03
CA GLN A 180 13.94 -11.50 -16.31
C GLN A 180 12.46 -11.32 -15.92
N ALA A 181 12.04 -10.13 -15.47
CA ALA A 181 10.65 -9.86 -15.16
C ALA A 181 9.74 -9.99 -16.38
N VAL A 182 10.17 -9.44 -17.52
CA VAL A 182 9.45 -9.60 -18.79
C VAL A 182 9.33 -11.07 -19.17
N ALA A 183 10.42 -11.81 -19.14
CA ALA A 183 10.43 -13.25 -19.49
C ALA A 183 9.51 -14.07 -18.56
N LYS A 184 9.54 -13.82 -17.26
CA LYS A 184 8.64 -14.47 -16.29
C LYS A 184 7.16 -14.20 -16.58
N SER A 185 6.82 -13.00 -17.05
CA SER A 185 5.44 -12.64 -17.40
C SER A 185 4.88 -13.42 -18.60
N LEU A 186 5.74 -13.93 -19.48
CA LEU A 186 5.30 -14.70 -20.65
C LEU A 186 4.80 -16.10 -20.25
N SER A 187 5.47 -16.71 -19.28
CA SER A 187 5.16 -18.06 -18.81
C SER A 187 4.18 -18.12 -17.66
N SER A 188 3.96 -17.03 -16.91
CA SER A 188 3.11 -17.01 -15.73
C SER A 188 1.85 -16.16 -15.89
N ARG A 189 0.75 -16.61 -15.28
CA ARG A 189 -0.49 -15.83 -15.22
C ARG A 189 -0.46 -14.77 -14.10
N LEU A 190 0.43 -14.91 -13.13
CA LEU A 190 0.64 -13.94 -12.04
C LEU A 190 2.10 -13.48 -12.06
N LEU A 191 2.30 -12.17 -12.02
CA LEU A 191 3.60 -11.57 -11.76
C LEU A 191 3.47 -10.44 -10.74
N ALA A 192 4.21 -10.52 -9.65
CA ALA A 192 4.43 -9.41 -8.73
C ALA A 192 5.79 -8.76 -9.05
N LEU A 193 5.76 -7.48 -9.42
CA LEU A 193 6.93 -6.68 -9.74
C LEU A 193 7.13 -5.63 -8.64
N THR A 194 8.16 -5.80 -7.83
CA THR A 194 8.48 -4.86 -6.76
C THR A 194 9.82 -4.18 -6.98
N GLY A 195 9.94 -2.93 -6.53
CA GLY A 195 11.18 -2.18 -6.62
C GLY A 195 11.00 -0.74 -6.22
N GLY A 196 12.07 -0.09 -5.80
CA GLY A 196 12.07 1.32 -5.43
C GLY A 196 11.74 2.26 -6.60
N PRO A 197 11.63 3.56 -6.32
CA PRO A 197 11.45 4.57 -7.37
C PRO A 197 12.62 4.54 -8.37
N GLY A 198 12.32 4.70 -9.66
CA GLY A 198 13.35 4.77 -10.70
C GLY A 198 13.97 3.43 -11.12
N THR A 199 13.46 2.29 -10.66
CA THR A 199 13.99 0.98 -11.04
C THR A 199 13.48 0.44 -12.39
N GLY A 200 12.67 1.23 -13.10
CA GLY A 200 12.18 0.87 -14.43
C GLY A 200 10.95 -0.04 -14.42
N LYS A 201 10.15 -0.06 -13.34
CA LYS A 201 8.89 -0.81 -13.27
C LYS A 201 7.96 -0.51 -14.45
N THR A 202 7.83 0.78 -14.81
CA THR A 202 6.97 1.21 -15.93
C THR A 202 7.48 0.72 -17.28
N THR A 203 8.80 0.74 -17.51
CA THR A 203 9.42 0.18 -18.71
C THR A 203 9.09 -1.30 -18.84
N VAL A 204 9.30 -2.08 -17.77
CA VAL A 204 8.96 -3.52 -17.73
C VAL A 204 7.49 -3.75 -18.05
N MET A 205 6.60 -3.01 -17.40
CA MET A 205 5.16 -3.08 -17.64
C MET A 205 4.81 -2.83 -19.11
N THR A 206 5.36 -1.77 -19.68
CA THR A 206 5.06 -1.39 -21.06
C THR A 206 5.57 -2.43 -22.07
N VAL A 207 6.77 -2.97 -21.84
CA VAL A 207 7.33 -4.05 -22.68
C VAL A 207 6.49 -5.32 -22.57
N ILE A 208 6.02 -5.70 -21.39
CA ILE A 208 5.13 -6.86 -21.21
C ILE A 208 3.87 -6.68 -22.04
N MET A 209 3.20 -5.53 -21.93
CA MET A 209 1.97 -5.25 -22.71
C MET A 209 2.23 -5.26 -24.21
N ALA A 210 3.35 -4.67 -24.65
CA ALA A 210 3.77 -4.66 -26.04
C ALA A 210 3.94 -6.08 -26.60
N LEU A 211 4.62 -6.95 -25.86
CA LEU A 211 4.81 -8.36 -26.24
C LEU A 211 3.48 -9.13 -26.28
N GLN A 212 2.60 -8.89 -25.30
CA GLN A 212 1.29 -9.54 -25.28
C GLN A 212 0.43 -9.11 -26.46
N LEU A 213 0.43 -7.83 -26.83
CA LEU A 213 -0.30 -7.33 -28.00
C LEU A 213 0.33 -7.79 -29.33
N ALA A 214 1.65 -7.94 -29.39
CA ALA A 214 2.32 -8.51 -30.56
C ALA A 214 1.96 -9.98 -30.77
N ALA A 215 1.87 -10.77 -29.68
CA ALA A 215 1.49 -12.18 -29.75
C ALA A 215 -0.02 -12.39 -29.89
N HIS A 216 -0.83 -11.52 -29.30
CA HIS A 216 -2.29 -11.61 -29.25
C HIS A 216 -2.90 -10.24 -29.57
N PRO A 217 -3.00 -9.87 -30.86
CA PRO A 217 -3.46 -8.53 -31.29
C PRO A 217 -4.85 -8.12 -30.75
N GLU A 218 -5.71 -9.08 -30.44
CA GLU A 218 -7.08 -8.82 -29.92
C GLU A 218 -7.19 -8.85 -28.39
N MET A 219 -6.08 -9.08 -27.66
CA MET A 219 -6.08 -9.18 -26.21
C MET A 219 -6.63 -7.89 -25.56
N ARG A 220 -7.56 -8.04 -24.64
CA ARG A 220 -8.14 -6.94 -23.87
C ARG A 220 -7.32 -6.70 -22.62
N ILE A 221 -6.71 -5.52 -22.53
CA ILE A 221 -5.86 -5.11 -21.41
C ILE A 221 -6.58 -4.05 -20.60
N ALA A 222 -6.64 -4.22 -19.28
CA ALA A 222 -7.08 -3.21 -18.33
C ALA A 222 -5.90 -2.71 -17.50
N LEU A 223 -5.78 -1.39 -17.38
CA LEU A 223 -4.76 -0.70 -16.58
C LEU A 223 -5.43 0.01 -15.42
N ALA A 224 -4.93 -0.22 -14.22
CA ALA A 224 -5.49 0.41 -13.04
C ALA A 224 -4.41 0.86 -12.04
N ALA A 225 -4.78 1.85 -11.23
CA ALA A 225 -4.00 2.31 -10.09
C ALA A 225 -4.94 2.68 -8.93
N PRO A 226 -4.46 2.76 -7.67
CA PRO A 226 -5.29 3.14 -6.54
C PRO A 226 -5.82 4.57 -6.62
N THR A 227 -5.07 5.48 -7.28
CA THR A 227 -5.39 6.92 -7.34
C THR A 227 -5.43 7.43 -8.77
N GLY A 228 -6.21 8.51 -9.01
CA GLY A 228 -6.28 9.18 -10.31
C GLY A 228 -4.92 9.75 -10.76
N LYS A 229 -4.13 10.29 -9.82
CA LYS A 229 -2.78 10.79 -10.11
C LYS A 229 -1.84 9.67 -10.58
N ALA A 230 -1.91 8.50 -9.97
CA ALA A 230 -1.11 7.35 -10.40
C ALA A 230 -1.54 6.85 -11.78
N ALA A 231 -2.85 6.78 -12.06
CA ALA A 231 -3.36 6.44 -13.38
C ALA A 231 -2.93 7.43 -14.46
N GLY A 232 -2.97 8.74 -14.17
CA GLY A 232 -2.48 9.78 -15.09
C GLY A 232 -0.98 9.62 -15.40
N ARG A 233 -0.17 9.42 -14.38
CA ARG A 233 1.28 9.18 -14.55
C ARG A 233 1.58 7.90 -15.34
N MET A 234 0.78 6.85 -15.15
CA MET A 234 0.92 5.62 -15.93
C MET A 234 0.70 5.90 -17.43
N LYS A 235 -0.31 6.71 -17.79
CA LYS A 235 -0.58 7.10 -19.17
C LYS A 235 0.60 7.86 -19.80
N GLU A 236 1.11 8.86 -19.10
CA GLU A 236 2.27 9.66 -19.55
C GLU A 236 3.52 8.78 -19.73
N ALA A 237 3.75 7.87 -18.79
CA ALA A 237 4.90 7.00 -18.82
C ALA A 237 4.83 5.99 -19.98
N ILE A 238 3.66 5.40 -20.28
CA ILE A 238 3.47 4.54 -21.46
C ILE A 238 3.74 5.33 -22.76
N ALA A 239 3.20 6.54 -22.88
CA ALA A 239 3.44 7.39 -24.05
C ALA A 239 4.92 7.75 -24.21
N ASN A 240 5.65 7.92 -23.10
CA ASN A 240 7.08 8.21 -23.13
C ASN A 240 7.90 6.97 -23.56
N GLU A 241 7.57 5.78 -23.04
CA GLU A 241 8.22 4.52 -23.41
C GLU A 241 7.98 4.19 -24.90
N LEU A 242 6.78 4.43 -25.42
CA LEU A 242 6.47 4.26 -26.83
C LEU A 242 7.36 5.12 -27.74
N ARG A 243 7.63 6.35 -27.32
CA ARG A 243 8.46 7.27 -28.13
C ARG A 243 9.95 6.99 -28.07
N HIS A 244 10.45 6.49 -26.91
CA HIS A 244 11.88 6.46 -26.65
C HIS A 244 12.49 5.07 -26.50
N SER A 245 11.71 4.09 -26.04
CA SER A 245 12.24 2.79 -25.64
C SER A 245 11.78 1.63 -26.52
N LEU A 246 10.56 1.70 -27.04
CA LEU A 246 9.99 0.63 -27.84
C LEU A 246 10.39 0.72 -29.31
N THR A 247 10.68 -0.43 -29.90
CA THR A 247 11.04 -0.58 -31.32
C THR A 247 10.45 -1.88 -31.85
N GLY A 248 10.34 -2.01 -33.18
CA GLY A 248 9.97 -3.28 -33.83
C GLY A 248 8.55 -3.75 -33.52
N LEU A 249 7.68 -2.87 -32.99
CA LEU A 249 6.25 -3.13 -32.84
C LEU A 249 5.51 -2.90 -34.16
N GLU A 250 4.58 -3.79 -34.47
CA GLU A 250 3.64 -3.56 -35.55
C GLU A 250 2.73 -2.36 -35.25
N GLU A 251 2.32 -1.65 -36.28
CA GLU A 251 1.53 -0.42 -36.15
C GLU A 251 0.23 -0.64 -35.38
N ASN A 252 -0.44 -1.79 -35.56
CA ASN A 252 -1.65 -2.14 -34.83
C ASN A 252 -1.39 -2.28 -33.32
N ALA A 253 -0.33 -2.98 -32.92
CA ALA A 253 0.03 -3.14 -31.51
C ALA A 253 0.40 -1.80 -30.88
N MET A 254 1.09 -0.94 -31.61
CA MET A 254 1.44 0.42 -31.15
C MET A 254 0.20 1.27 -30.93
N ARG A 255 -0.71 1.35 -31.88
CA ARG A 255 -1.99 2.10 -31.77
C ARG A 255 -2.82 1.60 -30.59
N ARG A 256 -2.89 0.30 -30.38
CA ARG A 256 -3.63 -0.28 -29.26
C ARG A 256 -3.00 0.05 -27.92
N LEU A 257 -1.68 0.04 -27.82
CA LEU A 257 -0.97 0.41 -26.62
C LEU A 257 -1.18 1.89 -26.27
N GLU A 258 -1.16 2.78 -27.30
CA GLU A 258 -1.47 4.21 -27.15
C GLU A 258 -2.92 4.46 -26.72
N ALA A 259 -3.85 3.64 -27.20
CA ALA A 259 -5.27 3.75 -26.88
C ALA A 259 -5.64 3.26 -25.47
N LEU A 260 -4.72 2.60 -24.76
CA LEU A 260 -4.96 2.15 -23.39
C LEU A 260 -5.23 3.35 -22.47
N ALA A 261 -6.32 3.26 -21.71
CA ALA A 261 -6.76 4.28 -20.79
C ALA A 261 -6.63 3.79 -19.34
N PRO A 262 -5.51 4.12 -18.64
CA PRO A 262 -5.39 3.81 -17.23
C PRO A 262 -6.48 4.52 -16.42
N GLN A 263 -7.04 3.82 -15.44
CA GLN A 263 -8.11 4.33 -14.59
C GLN A 263 -7.87 3.95 -13.12
N THR A 264 -8.69 4.49 -12.22
CA THR A 264 -8.62 4.07 -10.82
C THR A 264 -9.21 2.66 -10.65
N LEU A 265 -8.70 1.91 -9.66
CA LEU A 265 -9.29 0.62 -9.29
C LEU A 265 -10.79 0.75 -8.97
N HIS A 266 -11.19 1.84 -8.31
CA HIS A 266 -12.59 2.12 -8.02
C HIS A 266 -13.45 2.20 -9.29
N ARG A 267 -12.95 2.88 -10.32
CA ARG A 267 -13.65 3.00 -11.61
C ARG A 267 -13.63 1.68 -12.38
N LEU A 268 -12.50 0.96 -12.39
CA LEU A 268 -12.39 -0.34 -13.04
C LEU A 268 -13.39 -1.35 -12.47
N LEU A 269 -13.55 -1.36 -11.15
CA LEU A 269 -14.43 -2.25 -10.42
C LEU A 269 -15.88 -1.74 -10.31
N GLU A 270 -16.18 -0.57 -10.86
CA GLU A 270 -17.50 0.08 -10.77
C GLU A 270 -17.98 0.16 -9.31
N ILE A 271 -17.09 0.61 -8.39
CA ILE A 271 -17.43 0.68 -6.97
C ILE A 271 -18.46 1.78 -6.75
N ASN A 272 -19.57 1.40 -6.12
CA ASN A 272 -20.58 2.36 -5.70
C ASN A 272 -20.01 3.22 -4.54
N PRO A 273 -19.98 4.56 -4.67
CA PRO A 273 -19.38 5.43 -3.66
C PRO A 273 -20.10 5.40 -2.31
N ASP A 274 -21.42 5.15 -2.31
CA ASP A 274 -22.24 5.18 -1.09
C ASP A 274 -22.11 3.88 -0.29
N THR A 275 -22.00 2.74 -0.98
CA THR A 275 -22.00 1.41 -0.33
C THR A 275 -20.61 0.79 -0.26
N GLY A 276 -19.65 1.26 -1.04
CA GLY A 276 -18.33 0.65 -1.18
C GLY A 276 -18.33 -0.73 -1.87
N VAL A 277 -19.46 -1.14 -2.45
CA VAL A 277 -19.62 -2.44 -3.10
C VAL A 277 -19.21 -2.35 -4.57
N ALA A 278 -18.42 -3.32 -5.01
CA ALA A 278 -18.00 -3.40 -6.41
C ALA A 278 -19.14 -3.91 -7.31
N GLY A 279 -19.35 -3.25 -8.44
CA GLY A 279 -20.25 -3.70 -9.49
C GLY A 279 -19.68 -4.84 -10.34
N ARG A 280 -18.33 -4.97 -10.34
CA ARG A 280 -17.61 -6.10 -10.92
C ARG A 280 -17.26 -7.10 -9.83
N ASN A 281 -17.63 -8.35 -10.04
CA ASN A 281 -17.46 -9.43 -9.08
C ASN A 281 -17.44 -10.79 -9.80
N ARG A 282 -17.55 -11.88 -9.07
CA ARG A 282 -17.54 -13.25 -9.63
C ARG A 282 -18.67 -13.54 -10.60
N GLU A 283 -19.86 -12.93 -10.41
CA GLU A 283 -21.03 -13.09 -11.28
C GLU A 283 -20.94 -12.20 -12.52
N ARG A 284 -20.30 -11.03 -12.39
CA ARG A 284 -20.08 -10.05 -13.45
C ARG A 284 -18.59 -9.68 -13.53
N PRO A 285 -17.73 -10.58 -14.02
CA PRO A 285 -16.29 -10.35 -14.02
C PRO A 285 -15.88 -9.23 -14.98
N LEU A 286 -14.65 -8.80 -14.86
CA LEU A 286 -13.99 -7.94 -15.85
C LEU A 286 -13.91 -8.65 -17.19
N THR A 287 -13.94 -7.89 -18.27
CA THR A 287 -13.78 -8.45 -19.62
C THR A 287 -12.31 -8.54 -20.05
N ALA A 288 -11.38 -7.97 -19.28
CA ALA A 288 -9.96 -7.94 -19.59
C ALA A 288 -9.30 -9.31 -19.40
N GLU A 289 -8.43 -9.68 -20.33
CA GLU A 289 -7.62 -10.91 -20.30
C GLU A 289 -6.28 -10.68 -19.61
N LEU A 290 -5.79 -9.44 -19.63
CA LEU A 290 -4.64 -8.99 -18.85
C LEU A 290 -5.05 -7.79 -18.00
N VAL A 291 -4.85 -7.89 -16.70
CA VAL A 291 -5.05 -6.79 -15.75
C VAL A 291 -3.71 -6.40 -15.16
N VAL A 292 -3.36 -5.12 -15.29
CA VAL A 292 -2.14 -4.55 -14.72
C VAL A 292 -2.52 -3.51 -13.69
N VAL A 293 -2.00 -3.67 -12.48
CA VAL A 293 -2.25 -2.74 -11.38
C VAL A 293 -0.93 -2.15 -10.93
N ASP A 294 -0.79 -0.84 -11.06
CA ASP A 294 0.39 -0.11 -10.54
C ASP A 294 0.10 0.50 -9.16
N GLU A 295 1.16 0.84 -8.44
CA GLU A 295 1.11 1.38 -7.07
C GLU A 295 0.32 0.48 -6.10
N CYS A 296 0.45 -0.86 -6.24
CA CYS A 296 -0.28 -1.84 -5.41
C CYS A 296 -0.01 -1.68 -3.89
N SER A 297 1.11 -1.07 -3.49
CA SER A 297 1.42 -0.77 -2.09
C SER A 297 0.38 0.11 -1.41
N MET A 298 -0.36 0.91 -2.19
CA MET A 298 -1.41 1.80 -1.70
C MET A 298 -2.81 1.17 -1.72
N THR A 299 -2.95 -0.08 -2.16
CA THR A 299 -4.25 -0.76 -2.28
C THR A 299 -4.65 -1.38 -0.96
N SER A 300 -5.85 -1.06 -0.46
CA SER A 300 -6.38 -1.65 0.78
C SER A 300 -6.75 -3.12 0.61
N LEU A 301 -6.82 -3.85 1.73
CA LEU A 301 -7.22 -5.27 1.77
C LEU A 301 -8.61 -5.49 1.13
N GLN A 302 -9.56 -4.59 1.40
CA GLN A 302 -10.92 -4.70 0.85
C GLN A 302 -10.93 -4.50 -0.67
N LEU A 303 -10.28 -3.43 -1.15
CA LEU A 303 -10.20 -3.11 -2.58
C LEU A 303 -9.47 -4.21 -3.35
N PHE A 304 -8.40 -4.75 -2.77
CA PHE A 304 -7.65 -5.87 -3.37
C PHE A 304 -8.49 -7.15 -3.42
N SER A 305 -9.27 -7.45 -2.38
CA SER A 305 -10.21 -8.58 -2.36
C SER A 305 -11.27 -8.45 -3.46
N GLN A 306 -11.84 -7.26 -3.64
CA GLN A 306 -12.82 -6.98 -4.69
C GLN A 306 -12.20 -7.14 -6.09
N LEU A 307 -10.97 -6.69 -6.29
CA LEU A 307 -10.23 -6.92 -7.53
C LEU A 307 -10.09 -8.42 -7.82
N MET A 308 -9.65 -9.19 -6.83
CA MET A 308 -9.45 -10.65 -7.00
C MET A 308 -10.75 -11.39 -7.34
N GLU A 309 -11.89 -10.96 -6.81
CA GLU A 309 -13.20 -11.51 -7.15
C GLU A 309 -13.70 -11.11 -8.55
N ALA A 310 -13.29 -9.93 -9.03
CA ALA A 310 -13.68 -9.44 -10.33
C ALA A 310 -12.86 -10.01 -11.50
N LEU A 311 -11.73 -10.66 -11.23
CA LEU A 311 -10.87 -11.22 -12.26
C LEU A 311 -11.53 -12.44 -12.94
N PRO A 312 -11.57 -12.51 -14.29
CA PRO A 312 -11.94 -13.72 -15.01
C PRO A 312 -11.09 -14.93 -14.62
N ALA A 313 -11.63 -16.13 -14.79
CA ALA A 313 -10.91 -17.37 -14.45
C ALA A 313 -9.53 -17.44 -15.12
N ASN A 314 -9.46 -17.10 -16.40
CA ASN A 314 -8.25 -17.22 -17.23
C ASN A 314 -7.45 -15.91 -17.33
N ALA A 315 -7.76 -14.88 -16.55
CA ALA A 315 -7.06 -13.62 -16.61
C ALA A 315 -5.60 -13.77 -16.20
N ARG A 316 -4.74 -12.93 -16.80
CA ARG A 316 -3.38 -12.66 -16.34
C ARG A 316 -3.40 -11.44 -15.43
N LEU A 317 -2.62 -11.46 -14.37
CA LEU A 317 -2.52 -10.38 -13.39
C LEU A 317 -1.06 -9.95 -13.18
N ILE A 318 -0.81 -8.68 -13.38
CA ILE A 318 0.50 -8.06 -13.06
C ILE A 318 0.28 -7.04 -11.96
N LEU A 319 0.92 -7.27 -10.83
CA LEU A 319 0.92 -6.40 -9.67
C LEU A 319 2.24 -5.65 -9.61
N ILE A 320 2.18 -4.32 -9.61
CA ILE A 320 3.37 -3.47 -9.60
C ILE A 320 3.32 -2.58 -8.36
N GLY A 321 4.43 -2.46 -7.65
CA GLY A 321 4.49 -1.62 -6.47
C GLY A 321 5.89 -1.59 -5.85
N ASP A 322 5.95 -1.05 -4.65
CA ASP A 322 7.15 -1.08 -3.82
C ASP A 322 6.79 -1.65 -2.44
N LYS A 323 7.24 -2.87 -2.15
CA LYS A 323 6.95 -3.55 -0.88
C LYS A 323 7.50 -2.82 0.36
N ASN A 324 8.43 -1.88 0.16
CA ASN A 324 9.07 -1.12 1.22
C ASN A 324 8.44 0.27 1.42
N GLN A 325 7.49 0.68 0.55
CA GLN A 325 6.72 1.90 0.77
C GLN A 325 5.74 1.75 1.92
N LEU A 326 5.30 2.90 2.45
CA LEU A 326 4.25 2.93 3.45
C LEU A 326 3.00 2.21 2.93
N ALA A 327 2.41 1.41 3.80
CA ALA A 327 1.14 0.75 3.50
C ALA A 327 0.03 1.77 3.20
N SER A 328 -1.06 1.29 2.62
CA SER A 328 -2.27 2.07 2.43
C SER A 328 -2.74 2.67 3.77
N VAL A 329 -3.37 3.84 3.71
CA VAL A 329 -4.00 4.47 4.89
C VAL A 329 -5.09 3.58 5.47
N GLU A 330 -5.77 2.82 4.61
CA GLU A 330 -6.74 1.80 4.99
C GLU A 330 -6.04 0.49 5.40
N SER A 331 -6.78 -0.38 6.10
CA SER A 331 -6.23 -1.60 6.70
C SER A 331 -5.61 -2.56 5.69
N GLY A 332 -4.42 -3.06 6.00
CA GLY A 332 -3.74 -4.19 5.37
C GLY A 332 -2.56 -3.84 4.48
N VAL A 333 -1.43 -4.52 4.68
CA VAL A 333 -0.18 -4.42 3.87
C VAL A 333 -0.18 -5.54 2.82
N VAL A 334 -1.22 -5.58 1.97
CA VAL A 334 -1.51 -6.75 1.12
C VAL A 334 -0.39 -7.04 0.13
N PHE A 335 0.08 -6.03 -0.60
CA PHE A 335 1.12 -6.22 -1.62
C PHE A 335 2.44 -6.71 -1.04
N GLY A 336 2.85 -6.16 0.11
CA GLY A 336 4.05 -6.60 0.82
C GLY A 336 3.96 -8.05 1.26
N GLU A 337 2.82 -8.47 1.82
CA GLU A 337 2.58 -9.85 2.23
C GLU A 337 2.52 -10.83 1.05
N ILE A 338 1.92 -10.43 -0.07
CA ILE A 338 1.98 -11.22 -1.32
C ILE A 338 3.43 -11.40 -1.78
N CYS A 339 4.22 -10.33 -1.81
CA CYS A 339 5.63 -10.42 -2.16
C CYS A 339 6.42 -11.34 -1.21
N ASN A 340 6.17 -11.25 0.09
CA ASN A 340 6.79 -12.11 1.10
C ASN A 340 6.40 -13.59 0.92
N PHE A 341 5.12 -13.85 0.68
CA PHE A 341 4.62 -15.18 0.39
C PHE A 341 5.26 -15.75 -0.89
N LEU A 342 5.21 -15.00 -2.01
CA LEU A 342 5.78 -15.44 -3.27
C LEU A 342 7.29 -15.67 -3.18
N SER A 343 8.01 -14.85 -2.43
CA SER A 343 9.46 -15.05 -2.25
C SER A 343 9.82 -16.39 -1.62
N ARG A 344 8.95 -16.93 -0.76
CA ARG A 344 9.17 -18.19 -0.05
C ARG A 344 8.62 -19.42 -0.78
N HIS A 345 7.48 -19.25 -1.46
CA HIS A 345 6.71 -20.38 -1.98
C HIS A 345 6.66 -20.43 -3.52
N SER A 346 6.84 -19.31 -4.20
CA SER A 346 6.70 -19.21 -5.66
C SER A 346 7.56 -18.09 -6.24
N PRO A 347 8.89 -18.16 -6.15
CA PRO A 347 9.80 -17.08 -6.54
C PRO A 347 9.77 -16.77 -8.05
N MET A 348 9.21 -17.67 -8.86
CA MET A 348 9.01 -17.42 -10.30
C MET A 348 7.99 -16.32 -10.57
N GLN A 349 6.97 -16.16 -9.71
CA GLN A 349 5.94 -15.13 -9.82
C GLN A 349 6.35 -13.81 -9.17
N LEU A 350 7.57 -13.70 -8.66
CA LEU A 350 8.10 -12.47 -8.06
C LEU A 350 9.34 -11.98 -8.82
N CYS A 351 9.39 -10.69 -9.10
CA CYS A 351 10.61 -10.03 -9.53
C CYS A 351 10.86 -8.77 -8.69
N THR A 352 12.07 -8.67 -8.14
CA THR A 352 12.53 -7.51 -7.37
C THR A 352 13.55 -6.74 -8.19
N LEU A 353 13.19 -5.51 -8.59
CA LEU A 353 14.10 -4.58 -9.27
C LEU A 353 14.88 -3.79 -8.22
N VAL A 354 16.19 -3.75 -8.34
CA VAL A 354 17.10 -3.10 -7.37
C VAL A 354 17.86 -1.94 -8.00
N GLU A 355 18.13 -2.00 -9.31
CA GLU A 355 18.93 -0.99 -9.99
C GLU A 355 18.10 0.29 -10.23
N ASN A 356 18.62 1.43 -9.80
CA ASN A 356 17.96 2.71 -10.01
C ASN A 356 18.53 3.39 -11.26
N HIS A 357 17.69 3.58 -12.27
CA HIS A 357 18.03 4.18 -13.55
C HIS A 357 17.71 5.70 -13.63
N ARG A 358 16.87 6.22 -12.70
CA ARG A 358 16.39 7.60 -12.73
C ARG A 358 17.38 8.60 -12.15
N SER A 359 18.21 8.18 -11.22
CA SER A 359 19.06 9.11 -10.45
C SER A 359 20.29 9.67 -11.19
N GLY A 360 20.45 9.38 -12.48
CA GLY A 360 21.50 9.99 -13.31
C GLY A 360 22.92 9.93 -12.70
N GLY A 361 23.20 8.92 -11.86
CA GLY A 361 24.47 8.80 -11.15
C GLY A 361 24.46 9.32 -9.71
N ASN A 362 23.33 9.82 -9.17
CA ASN A 362 23.27 10.25 -7.77
C ASN A 362 23.05 9.03 -6.83
N ARG A 363 24.11 8.24 -6.69
CA ARG A 363 24.16 7.06 -5.81
C ARG A 363 23.81 7.40 -4.37
N ASN A 364 24.17 8.60 -3.91
CA ASN A 364 24.00 9.02 -2.51
C ASN A 364 22.54 8.97 -2.04
N LEU A 365 21.56 9.35 -2.91
CA LEU A 365 20.14 9.28 -2.55
C LEU A 365 19.65 7.82 -2.44
N CYS A 366 20.13 6.94 -3.31
CA CYS A 366 19.79 5.53 -3.29
C CYS A 366 20.40 4.84 -2.07
N ASP A 367 21.65 5.13 -1.75
CA ASP A 367 22.36 4.58 -0.58
C ASP A 367 21.71 5.04 0.72
N PHE A 368 21.29 6.32 0.78
CA PHE A 368 20.52 6.85 1.91
C PHE A 368 19.17 6.13 2.08
N ALA A 369 18.41 5.97 1.00
CA ALA A 369 17.13 5.27 1.04
C ALA A 369 17.29 3.79 1.45
N GLN A 370 18.34 3.10 0.95
CA GLN A 370 18.65 1.74 1.34
C GLN A 370 19.08 1.62 2.81
N ALA A 371 19.88 2.56 3.30
CA ALA A 371 20.28 2.59 4.71
C ALA A 371 19.08 2.80 5.65
N LEU A 372 18.09 3.59 5.23
CA LEU A 372 16.84 3.77 5.99
C LEU A 372 15.98 2.50 6.05
N VAL A 373 15.93 1.74 4.96
CA VAL A 373 15.09 0.53 4.86
C VAL A 373 15.80 -0.70 5.44
N GLY A 374 17.13 -0.80 5.30
CA GLY A 374 17.92 -1.97 5.67
C GLY A 374 18.38 -2.01 7.14
N GLY A 375 18.20 -0.94 7.91
CA GLY A 375 18.67 -0.85 9.30
C GLY A 375 17.80 -1.62 10.29
N HIS A 376 18.37 -2.56 11.02
CA HIS A 376 17.77 -3.14 12.22
C HIS A 376 17.91 -2.14 13.38
N GLY A 377 16.89 -1.33 13.63
CA GLY A 377 16.86 -0.33 14.68
C GLY A 377 16.50 1.07 14.17
N THR A 378 16.37 2.04 15.09
CA THR A 378 16.16 3.45 14.71
C THR A 378 17.48 3.98 14.13
N PRO A 379 17.55 4.31 12.83
CA PRO A 379 18.78 4.83 12.24
C PRO A 379 19.13 6.16 12.92
N ASP A 380 20.39 6.35 13.31
CA ASP A 380 20.86 7.66 13.72
C ASP A 380 20.94 8.57 12.49
N PHE A 381 19.85 9.30 12.27
CA PHE A 381 19.73 10.22 11.14
C PHE A 381 20.84 11.29 11.12
N ARG A 382 21.45 11.62 12.27
CA ARG A 382 22.55 12.58 12.35
C ARG A 382 23.84 11.97 11.78
N LEU A 383 24.14 10.74 12.12
CA LEU A 383 25.30 10.02 11.57
C LEU A 383 25.14 9.78 10.07
N LEU A 384 23.94 9.35 9.63
CA LEU A 384 23.63 9.20 8.20
C LEU A 384 23.74 10.52 7.45
N ALA A 385 23.13 11.60 7.93
CA ALA A 385 23.17 12.90 7.30
C ALA A 385 24.59 13.49 7.29
N ASN A 386 25.37 13.33 8.36
CA ASN A 386 26.74 13.82 8.42
C ASN A 386 27.66 13.03 7.47
N GLY A 387 27.52 11.70 7.41
CA GLY A 387 28.28 10.86 6.50
C GLY A 387 28.01 11.18 5.03
N LEU A 388 26.75 11.50 4.69
CA LEU A 388 26.33 11.85 3.34
C LEU A 388 26.69 13.29 2.96
N ASN A 389 26.66 14.24 3.90
CA ASN A 389 27.08 15.62 3.68
C ASN A 389 28.59 15.75 3.36
N GLN A 390 29.41 14.85 3.86
CA GLN A 390 30.86 14.81 3.56
C GLN A 390 31.13 14.35 2.12
N GLN A 391 30.20 13.68 1.48
CA GLN A 391 30.38 13.05 0.17
C GLN A 391 29.89 13.85 -1.04
N ASN A 392 29.34 15.07 -0.96
CA ASN A 392 29.01 15.94 -2.12
C ASN A 392 27.91 16.99 -1.88
N GLY A 393 27.52 17.28 -0.65
CA GLY A 393 26.57 18.38 -0.35
C GLY A 393 25.13 18.17 -0.81
N VAL A 394 24.74 16.93 -1.11
CA VAL A 394 23.40 16.57 -1.59
C VAL A 394 22.36 16.56 -0.47
N PHE A 395 22.80 16.30 0.76
CA PHE A 395 21.93 16.27 1.94
C PHE A 395 22.34 17.35 2.93
N ARG A 396 21.34 18.05 3.48
CA ARG A 396 21.54 18.97 4.60
C ARG A 396 20.63 18.61 5.76
N HIS A 397 21.20 18.45 6.92
CA HIS A 397 20.46 18.37 8.18
C HIS A 397 20.37 19.78 8.76
N LEU A 398 19.15 20.31 8.88
CA LEU A 398 18.87 21.58 9.51
C LEU A 398 18.22 21.32 10.86
N PRO A 399 18.97 21.44 11.98
CA PRO A 399 18.39 21.31 13.30
C PRO A 399 17.42 22.46 13.55
N LEU A 400 16.30 22.17 14.24
CA LEU A 400 15.40 23.19 14.74
C LEU A 400 16.08 23.90 15.92
N ASP A 401 16.64 25.07 15.64
CA ASP A 401 17.23 25.95 16.66
C ASP A 401 16.16 26.85 17.30
N GLY A 402 16.59 27.81 18.11
CA GLY A 402 15.72 28.79 18.76
C GLY A 402 14.88 29.65 17.83
N SER A 403 15.15 29.65 16.50
CA SER A 403 14.33 30.35 15.49
C SER A 403 13.04 29.59 15.13
N GLY A 404 12.89 28.36 15.62
CA GLY A 404 11.70 27.55 15.40
C GLY A 404 11.53 27.07 13.96
N LEU A 405 10.32 26.62 13.64
CA LEU A 405 9.98 26.05 12.32
C LEU A 405 10.05 27.09 11.20
N THR A 406 9.53 28.29 11.42
CA THR A 406 9.55 29.40 10.43
C THR A 406 10.99 29.80 10.06
N GLY A 407 11.86 29.89 11.06
CA GLY A 407 13.28 30.19 10.83
C GLY A 407 13.98 29.07 10.07
N ALA A 408 13.69 27.80 10.38
CA ALA A 408 14.23 26.66 9.64
C ALA A 408 13.75 26.64 8.20
N LEU A 409 12.47 26.90 7.92
CA LEU A 409 11.91 27.02 6.57
C LEU A 409 12.58 28.13 5.78
N ARG A 410 12.69 29.33 6.36
CA ARG A 410 13.34 30.46 5.71
C ARG A 410 14.79 30.14 5.35
N LYS A 411 15.58 29.59 6.27
CA LYS A 411 16.96 29.13 6.02
C LYS A 411 17.01 28.06 4.91
N THR A 412 16.03 27.16 4.87
CA THR A 412 15.94 26.14 3.81
C THR A 412 15.72 26.77 2.45
N LEU A 413 14.77 27.69 2.35
CA LEU A 413 14.43 28.37 1.10
C LEU A 413 15.63 29.20 0.59
N GLU A 414 16.30 29.95 1.49
CA GLU A 414 17.52 30.69 1.17
C GLU A 414 18.67 29.78 0.72
N ALA A 415 18.88 28.67 1.45
CA ALA A 415 19.92 27.69 1.12
C ALA A 415 19.72 26.96 -0.20
N CYS A 416 18.47 26.72 -0.58
CA CYS A 416 18.12 26.10 -1.86
C CYS A 416 18.09 27.11 -3.02
N ARG A 417 18.28 28.39 -2.74
CA ARG A 417 18.16 29.49 -3.72
C ARG A 417 16.88 29.40 -4.54
N ILE A 418 15.79 28.99 -3.89
CA ILE A 418 14.49 28.89 -4.55
C ILE A 418 13.92 30.29 -4.58
N PRO A 419 13.77 30.91 -5.76
CA PRO A 419 13.04 32.16 -5.89
C PRO A 419 11.57 31.84 -5.61
N ILE A 420 11.12 32.14 -4.39
CA ILE A 420 9.78 31.84 -3.90
C ILE A 420 8.70 32.43 -4.82
N ASP A 421 9.02 33.53 -5.51
CA ASP A 421 8.11 34.22 -6.44
C ASP A 421 8.30 33.84 -7.91
N ALA A 422 9.18 32.89 -8.23
CA ALA A 422 9.48 32.58 -9.63
C ALA A 422 8.26 32.03 -10.40
N TRP A 423 7.30 31.39 -9.70
CA TRP A 423 6.06 30.97 -10.33
C TRP A 423 5.22 32.16 -10.84
N ARG A 424 5.30 33.35 -10.21
CA ARG A 424 4.67 34.61 -10.70
C ARG A 424 5.28 35.13 -11.98
N GLN A 425 6.51 34.74 -12.28
CA GLN A 425 7.25 35.16 -13.48
C GLN A 425 7.12 34.15 -14.64
N CYS A 426 6.43 33.02 -14.42
CA CYS A 426 6.21 32.02 -15.47
C CYS A 426 5.27 32.55 -16.55
N GLY A 427 5.70 32.44 -17.81
CA GLY A 427 4.94 32.94 -18.98
C GLY A 427 3.77 32.04 -19.39
N SER A 428 3.64 30.84 -18.78
CA SER A 428 2.55 29.90 -19.07
C SER A 428 2.22 29.02 -17.86
N PRO A 429 0.98 28.50 -17.76
CA PRO A 429 0.60 27.54 -16.71
C PRO A 429 1.51 26.30 -16.65
N GLY A 430 1.94 25.79 -17.81
CA GLY A 430 2.86 24.65 -17.89
C GLY A 430 4.19 24.91 -17.20
N GLN A 431 4.77 26.07 -17.39
CA GLN A 431 6.03 26.47 -16.71
C GLN A 431 5.83 26.62 -15.19
N ALA A 432 4.67 27.13 -14.76
CA ALA A 432 4.35 27.23 -13.34
C ALA A 432 4.22 25.85 -12.68
N PHE A 433 3.60 24.88 -13.34
CA PHE A 433 3.54 23.51 -12.86
C PHE A 433 4.90 22.84 -12.80
N GLU A 434 5.72 23.00 -13.85
CA GLU A 434 7.10 22.48 -13.88
C GLU A 434 7.93 23.07 -12.74
N PHE A 435 7.82 24.38 -12.48
CA PHE A 435 8.46 25.02 -11.35
C PHE A 435 8.02 24.40 -10.01
N CYS A 436 6.71 24.22 -9.81
CA CYS A 436 6.17 23.60 -8.60
C CYS A 436 6.60 22.14 -8.42
N ASP A 437 6.94 21.43 -9.48
CA ASP A 437 7.44 20.06 -9.41
C ASP A 437 8.92 19.96 -9.04
N ASN A 438 9.69 21.03 -9.22
CA ASN A 438 11.11 21.08 -8.87
C ASN A 438 11.38 21.16 -7.35
N PHE A 439 10.40 21.58 -6.55
CA PHE A 439 10.55 21.70 -5.10
C PHE A 439 9.31 21.21 -4.37
N LYS A 440 9.51 20.33 -3.38
CA LYS A 440 8.43 19.79 -2.53
C LYS A 440 8.88 19.71 -1.07
N ILE A 441 8.01 20.11 -0.16
CA ILE A 441 8.16 19.85 1.27
C ILE A 441 7.30 18.65 1.63
N LEU A 442 7.93 17.60 2.13
CA LEU A 442 7.25 16.39 2.54
C LEU A 442 7.01 16.39 4.05
N CYS A 443 5.78 16.11 4.46
CA CYS A 443 5.37 16.03 5.87
C CYS A 443 4.88 14.63 6.20
N ALA A 444 5.27 14.11 7.35
CA ALA A 444 4.82 12.80 7.82
C ALA A 444 3.36 12.80 8.32
N ILE A 445 2.81 13.99 8.69
CA ILE A 445 1.47 14.14 9.27
C ILE A 445 0.74 15.32 8.66
N ARG A 446 -0.61 15.30 8.69
CA ARG A 446 -1.44 16.42 8.17
C ARG A 446 -1.61 17.55 9.18
N ALA A 447 -1.86 17.23 10.44
CA ALA A 447 -2.13 18.18 11.53
C ALA A 447 -0.96 18.23 12.52
N GLY A 448 -0.93 19.28 13.36
CA GLY A 448 0.10 19.50 14.37
C GLY A 448 1.25 20.39 13.89
N LYS A 449 2.22 20.66 14.78
CA LYS A 449 3.29 21.63 14.58
C LYS A 449 4.11 21.40 13.30
N PHE A 450 4.34 20.13 12.91
CA PHE A 450 5.12 19.72 11.74
C PHE A 450 4.25 19.14 10.61
N GLY A 451 2.93 19.36 10.70
CA GLY A 451 1.98 18.86 9.70
C GLY A 451 1.79 19.81 8.52
N VAL A 452 1.23 19.26 7.44
CA VAL A 452 0.99 19.98 6.18
C VAL A 452 0.24 21.29 6.41
N VAL A 453 -0.83 21.28 7.24
CA VAL A 453 -1.65 22.46 7.50
C VAL A 453 -0.81 23.59 8.09
N ASN A 454 -0.06 23.31 9.17
CA ASN A 454 0.75 24.33 9.81
C ASN A 454 1.93 24.79 8.94
N LEU A 455 2.55 23.87 8.20
CA LEU A 455 3.65 24.22 7.27
C LEU A 455 3.17 25.12 6.13
N ASN A 456 1.97 24.90 5.60
CA ASN A 456 1.39 25.80 4.61
C ASN A 456 1.16 27.20 5.19
N LEU A 457 0.65 27.31 6.42
CA LEU A 457 0.50 28.60 7.10
C LEU A 457 1.85 29.32 7.26
N GLN A 458 2.87 28.59 7.75
CA GLN A 458 4.23 29.12 7.90
C GLN A 458 4.83 29.54 6.55
N MET A 459 4.51 28.82 5.48
CA MET A 459 4.93 29.18 4.13
C MET A 459 4.27 30.46 3.65
N CYS A 460 2.97 30.63 3.88
CA CYS A 460 2.26 31.89 3.61
C CYS A 460 2.91 33.07 4.36
N ASP A 461 3.25 32.89 5.63
CA ASP A 461 3.97 33.91 6.41
C ASP A 461 5.32 34.26 5.81
N CYS A 462 6.11 33.25 5.37
CA CYS A 462 7.40 33.47 4.71
C CYS A 462 7.27 34.22 3.38
N LEU A 463 6.13 34.04 2.69
CA LEU A 463 5.81 34.69 1.41
C LEU A 463 5.14 36.06 1.57
N GLY A 464 4.80 36.46 2.80
CA GLY A 464 4.02 37.67 3.06
C GLY A 464 2.60 37.60 2.52
N MET A 465 2.03 36.39 2.42
CA MET A 465 0.68 36.11 1.88
C MET A 465 -0.28 35.76 3.00
N ARG A 466 -1.56 36.08 2.82
CA ARG A 466 -2.62 35.59 3.71
C ARG A 466 -3.07 34.19 3.25
N PRO A 467 -3.46 33.30 4.19
CA PRO A 467 -3.86 31.93 3.84
C PRO A 467 -5.06 31.85 2.89
N GLU A 468 -5.92 32.86 2.88
CA GLU A 468 -7.09 32.96 2.00
C GLU A 468 -6.81 33.61 0.64
N GLU A 469 -5.60 34.10 0.42
CA GLU A 469 -5.21 34.73 -0.84
C GLU A 469 -4.78 33.67 -1.86
N TYR A 470 -5.41 33.69 -3.02
CA TYR A 470 -5.06 32.84 -4.18
C TYR A 470 -4.54 33.74 -5.29
N PRO A 471 -3.27 34.16 -5.26
CA PRO A 471 -2.71 35.03 -6.27
C PRO A 471 -2.67 34.34 -7.65
N ASP A 472 -2.76 35.13 -8.71
CA ASP A 472 -2.70 34.64 -10.09
C ASP A 472 -1.47 33.77 -10.35
N GLY A 473 -1.67 32.62 -10.98
CA GLY A 473 -0.63 31.64 -11.26
C GLY A 473 -0.38 30.63 -10.13
N MET A 474 -1.04 30.74 -8.97
CA MET A 474 -0.93 29.75 -7.89
C MET A 474 -1.60 28.45 -8.31
N PRO A 475 -0.90 27.29 -8.27
CA PRO A 475 -1.51 26.00 -8.54
C PRO A 475 -2.56 25.66 -7.48
N VAL A 476 -3.76 25.33 -7.91
CA VAL A 476 -4.85 24.88 -7.06
C VAL A 476 -5.22 23.45 -7.40
N MET A 477 -5.68 22.68 -6.41
CA MET A 477 -6.15 21.31 -6.60
C MET A 477 -7.66 21.25 -6.36
N ILE A 478 -8.38 20.73 -7.34
CA ILE A 478 -9.81 20.42 -7.19
C ILE A 478 -9.90 19.16 -6.33
N LEU A 479 -10.59 19.23 -5.20
CA LEU A 479 -10.72 18.13 -4.24
C LEU A 479 -11.98 17.31 -4.45
N GLU A 480 -13.02 17.88 -5.07
CA GLU A 480 -14.31 17.25 -5.34
C GLU A 480 -14.63 17.37 -6.83
N ASN A 481 -15.23 16.34 -7.39
CA ASN A 481 -15.73 16.43 -8.76
C ASN A 481 -17.03 17.25 -8.75
N ASP A 482 -17.08 18.27 -9.60
CA ASP A 482 -18.37 18.88 -9.94
C ASP A 482 -19.21 17.85 -10.69
N ALA A 483 -20.47 17.69 -10.25
CA ALA A 483 -21.42 16.72 -10.78
C ALA A 483 -21.91 17.12 -12.17
#